data_4b74ce705d153cf22641bd7541af1fb0
#
_entry.id   4b74ce705d153cf22641bd7541af1fb0
#
_cell.length_a   1.000
_cell.length_b   1.000
_cell.length_c   1.000
_cell.angle_alpha   90.00
_cell.angle_beta   90.00
_cell.angle_gamma   90.00
#
_symmetry.space_group_name_H-M   'P 1'
#
loop_
_entity.id
_entity.type
_entity.pdbx_description
1 polymer ?
#
loop_
_entity_poly.entity_id
_entity_poly.type
_entity_poly.pdbx_seq_one_letter_code
_entity_poly.pdbx_strand_id
1 'polypeptide(L)'
;GIGIYRSNDFMVSFGFDNTGTKANGASLDKFHGSFDNAGFVFSTKIGNTTALRFANFGFNYRKMKSFNRSMLMSGVFNTSQTVQMANMVNFDSYGGFDPFTEAALRSDDAFQNPELPWLGIMGYNAHLVNPVYGEVDPDNPDAEPPFEGYEPYFRAGDAVSQSYRSKESGGIHSFDLNGALNFYDRFYVGATLGLYSVNYDRTSEYNEDFTDKDGNGHGGYTLGNDFWVDGSGVDFKLGFILRPFESSSFRIGAAVHTPTFFSLKERNTAYLRFDLSEELNDITRPYDARGNDTEGEYEYKLVTPWKFNASMGYTIGSSVALGVEYEYSDRTKAKMKDPDGYELGQTEDIKAMMKPVHTLRVGA
;
A
#
# COMPACT_ATOMS: atom_id res chain seq x y z
N GLY A 1 -27.69 -2.05 11.06
CA GLY A 1 -27.56 -0.60 11.02
C GLY A 1 -28.25 0.09 12.20
N ILE A 2 -27.93 1.36 12.40
CA ILE A 2 -28.43 2.14 13.58
C ILE A 2 -29.94 2.33 13.63
N GLY A 3 -30.68 2.05 12.53
CA GLY A 3 -32.15 2.16 12.47
C GLY A 3 -32.92 1.29 13.46
N ILE A 4 -32.33 0.24 14.00
CA ILE A 4 -32.94 -0.66 14.97
C ILE A 4 -32.84 -0.17 16.42
N TYR A 5 -32.01 0.85 16.69
CA TYR A 5 -31.83 1.41 18.04
C TYR A 5 -33.10 2.14 18.49
N ARG A 6 -33.43 1.98 19.78
CA ARG A 6 -34.55 2.64 20.44
C ARG A 6 -34.14 3.43 21.67
N SER A 7 -32.85 3.45 21.96
CA SER A 7 -32.21 4.21 23.05
C SER A 7 -30.88 4.75 22.58
N ASN A 8 -30.39 5.74 23.30
CA ASN A 8 -29.03 6.24 23.09
C ASN A 8 -28.02 5.17 23.51
N ASP A 9 -26.94 5.09 22.75
CA ASP A 9 -25.89 4.12 23.04
C ASP A 9 -24.51 4.74 22.74
N PHE A 10 -23.49 4.25 23.43
CA PHE A 10 -22.11 4.67 23.29
C PHE A 10 -21.19 3.46 23.33
N MET A 11 -20.22 3.41 22.46
CA MET A 11 -19.26 2.33 22.35
C MET A 11 -17.84 2.85 22.23
N VAL A 12 -16.90 2.18 22.94
CA VAL A 12 -15.45 2.38 22.79
C VAL A 12 -14.79 1.01 22.77
N SER A 13 -13.81 0.81 21.90
CA SER A 13 -12.99 -0.40 21.90
C SER A 13 -11.51 -0.09 21.72
N PHE A 14 -10.69 -0.90 22.40
CA PHE A 14 -9.25 -0.93 22.33
C PHE A 14 -8.82 -2.31 21.87
N GLY A 15 -7.80 -2.37 21.03
CA GLY A 15 -7.17 -3.60 20.56
C GLY A 15 -5.73 -3.70 21.02
N PHE A 16 -5.26 -4.92 21.17
CA PHE A 16 -3.84 -5.23 21.36
C PHE A 16 -3.49 -6.33 20.37
N ASP A 17 -2.47 -6.10 19.59
CA ASP A 17 -1.96 -7.08 18.65
C ASP A 17 -0.45 -7.30 18.83
N ASN A 18 0.00 -8.51 18.55
CA ASN A 18 1.40 -8.86 18.47
C ASN A 18 1.67 -9.42 17.08
N THR A 19 2.46 -8.70 16.29
CA THR A 19 2.80 -9.09 14.93
C THR A 19 4.22 -9.61 14.91
N GLY A 20 4.40 -10.90 14.57
CA GLY A 20 5.71 -11.53 14.44
C GLY A 20 6.03 -11.86 12.99
N THR A 21 7.27 -11.60 12.58
CA THR A 21 7.83 -12.01 11.30
C THR A 21 9.00 -12.94 11.54
N LYS A 22 9.01 -14.11 10.85
CA LYS A 22 10.11 -15.08 10.88
C LYS A 22 10.59 -15.35 9.47
N ALA A 23 11.89 -15.19 9.25
CA ALA A 23 12.54 -15.54 8.00
C ALA A 23 13.98 -15.99 8.28
N ASN A 24 14.43 -17.12 7.69
CA ASN A 24 15.78 -17.65 7.75
C ASN A 24 16.39 -17.70 9.16
N GLY A 25 15.59 -18.10 10.17
CA GLY A 25 16.06 -18.20 11.56
C GLY A 25 16.02 -16.89 12.37
N ALA A 26 15.81 -15.74 11.72
CA ALA A 26 15.56 -14.48 12.40
C ALA A 26 14.07 -14.31 12.72
N SER A 27 13.76 -13.75 13.88
CA SER A 27 12.39 -13.38 14.25
C SER A 27 12.37 -11.95 14.79
N LEU A 28 11.31 -11.22 14.44
CA LEU A 28 11.06 -9.90 14.95
C LEU A 28 9.59 -9.80 15.35
N ASP A 29 9.35 -9.53 16.64
CA ASP A 29 8.02 -9.38 17.20
C ASP A 29 7.77 -7.92 17.56
N LYS A 30 6.56 -7.43 17.28
CA LYS A 30 6.14 -6.08 17.63
C LYS A 30 4.79 -6.13 18.32
N PHE A 31 4.76 -5.73 19.57
CA PHE A 31 3.52 -5.49 20.32
C PHE A 31 3.00 -4.09 20.03
N HIS A 32 1.70 -3.99 19.79
CA HIS A 32 1.04 -2.71 19.51
C HIS A 32 -0.33 -2.65 20.17
N GLY A 33 -0.58 -1.56 20.91
CA GLY A 33 -1.89 -1.20 21.41
C GLY A 33 -2.57 -0.21 20.46
N SER A 34 -3.87 -0.36 20.23
CA SER A 34 -4.63 0.51 19.34
C SER A 34 -5.96 0.93 19.93
N PHE A 35 -6.37 2.14 19.56
CA PHE A 35 -7.72 2.63 19.71
C PHE A 35 -8.48 2.28 18.43
N ASP A 36 -9.41 1.33 18.50
CA ASP A 36 -9.97 0.72 17.30
C ASP A 36 -11.30 1.32 16.90
N ASN A 37 -12.12 1.72 17.89
CA ASN A 37 -13.46 2.19 17.62
C ASN A 37 -13.95 3.11 18.73
N ALA A 38 -14.70 4.16 18.35
CA ALA A 38 -15.53 4.96 19.24
C ALA A 38 -16.77 5.43 18.49
N GLY A 39 -17.92 5.32 19.11
CA GLY A 39 -19.15 5.76 18.45
C GLY A 39 -20.27 6.04 19.43
N PHE A 40 -21.24 6.77 18.95
CA PHE A 40 -22.49 7.00 19.65
C PHE A 40 -23.67 6.97 18.70
N VAL A 41 -24.83 6.64 19.25
CA VAL A 41 -26.12 6.72 18.57
C VAL A 41 -27.08 7.49 19.47
N PHE A 42 -27.68 8.53 18.91
CA PHE A 42 -28.84 9.20 19.50
C PHE A 42 -30.11 8.70 18.82
N SER A 43 -31.04 8.18 19.61
CA SER A 43 -32.32 7.65 19.16
C SER A 43 -33.45 8.54 19.66
N THR A 44 -34.14 9.17 18.75
CA THR A 44 -35.27 10.06 19.06
C THR A 44 -36.57 9.37 18.68
N LYS A 45 -37.41 9.15 19.67
CA LYS A 45 -38.78 8.63 19.45
C LYS A 45 -39.67 9.73 18.90
N ILE A 46 -40.25 9.52 17.73
CA ILE A 46 -41.11 10.48 17.06
C ILE A 46 -42.59 10.26 17.47
N GLY A 47 -43.04 9.01 17.53
CA GLY A 47 -44.40 8.72 17.94
C GLY A 47 -44.69 7.23 18.15
N ASN A 48 -45.85 6.94 18.77
CA ASN A 48 -46.30 5.56 19.02
C ASN A 48 -47.29 5.08 17.93
N THR A 49 -48.01 5.99 17.32
CA THR A 49 -49.09 5.68 16.35
C THR A 49 -48.76 6.19 14.95
N THR A 50 -47.75 7.05 14.82
CA THR A 50 -47.27 7.57 13.53
C THR A 50 -46.54 6.51 12.72
N ALA A 51 -46.47 6.66 11.42
CA ALA A 51 -45.69 5.79 10.52
C ALA A 51 -44.20 5.79 10.91
N LEU A 52 -43.64 6.98 11.10
CA LEU A 52 -42.27 7.17 11.60
C LEU A 52 -42.24 7.00 13.12
N ARG A 53 -41.56 5.97 13.59
CA ARG A 53 -41.42 5.62 15.02
C ARG A 53 -40.20 6.26 15.66
N PHE A 54 -39.05 6.14 15.01
CA PHE A 54 -37.77 6.64 15.47
C PHE A 54 -36.97 7.28 14.35
N ALA A 55 -36.25 8.32 14.69
CA ALA A 55 -35.18 8.88 13.89
C ALA A 55 -33.88 8.78 14.69
N ASN A 56 -32.86 8.18 14.10
CA ASN A 56 -31.58 7.91 14.71
C ASN A 56 -30.47 8.66 13.98
N PHE A 57 -29.58 9.24 14.75
CA PHE A 57 -28.35 9.84 14.28
C PHE A 57 -27.17 9.20 15.02
N GLY A 58 -26.08 8.95 14.32
CA GLY A 58 -24.88 8.39 14.92
C GLY A 58 -23.61 8.89 14.28
N PHE A 59 -22.58 8.88 15.08
CA PHE A 59 -21.20 9.07 14.63
C PHE A 59 -20.39 7.84 15.06
N ASN A 60 -19.48 7.42 14.19
CA ASN A 60 -18.58 6.32 14.49
C ASN A 60 -17.19 6.59 13.92
N TYR A 61 -16.18 6.54 14.77
CA TYR A 61 -14.78 6.41 14.38
C TYR A 61 -14.40 4.93 14.38
N ARG A 62 -13.68 4.49 13.37
CA ARG A 62 -13.14 3.13 13.30
C ARG A 62 -11.79 3.09 12.60
N LYS A 63 -10.83 2.38 13.21
CA LYS A 63 -9.58 2.00 12.57
C LYS A 63 -9.84 0.82 11.62
N MET A 64 -9.84 1.11 10.32
CA MET A 64 -10.17 0.12 9.28
C MET A 64 -9.01 -0.84 9.01
N LYS A 65 -7.78 -0.33 9.07
CA LYS A 65 -6.55 -1.06 8.79
C LYS A 65 -5.43 -0.52 9.66
N SER A 66 -4.59 -1.40 10.17
CA SER A 66 -3.29 -1.08 10.77
C SER A 66 -2.20 -1.54 9.82
N PHE A 67 -1.20 -0.70 9.61
CA PHE A 67 0.00 -1.02 8.82
C PHE A 67 1.20 -1.35 9.72
N ASN A 68 1.03 -1.30 11.04
CA ASN A 68 2.10 -1.57 11.99
C ASN A 68 2.69 -2.96 11.80
N ARG A 69 3.86 -3.02 11.17
CA ARG A 69 4.61 -4.25 10.91
C ARG A 69 6.11 -3.96 10.93
N SER A 70 6.89 -4.92 11.39
CA SER A 70 8.34 -4.91 11.23
C SER A 70 8.76 -6.22 10.60
N MET A 71 9.72 -6.17 9.68
CA MET A 71 10.22 -7.34 8.97
C MET A 71 11.74 -7.33 8.96
N LEU A 72 12.32 -8.51 9.15
CA LEU A 72 13.75 -8.76 9.01
C LEU A 72 13.92 -10.06 8.23
N MET A 73 14.66 -10.01 7.14
CA MET A 73 15.04 -11.18 6.35
C MET A 73 16.54 -11.13 6.08
N SER A 74 17.18 -12.28 6.03
CA SER A 74 18.58 -12.39 5.63
C SER A 74 18.86 -13.75 4.99
N GLY A 75 19.91 -13.82 4.19
CA GLY A 75 20.32 -15.04 3.52
C GLY A 75 21.59 -14.82 2.69
N VAL A 76 22.20 -15.92 2.26
CA VAL A 76 23.31 -15.91 1.31
C VAL A 76 22.77 -16.39 -0.04
N PHE A 77 23.07 -15.64 -1.08
CA PHE A 77 22.59 -15.85 -2.43
C PHE A 77 23.74 -15.83 -3.44
N ASN A 78 23.47 -16.34 -4.63
CA ASN A 78 24.38 -16.29 -5.79
C ASN A 78 23.89 -15.28 -6.85
N THR A 79 23.17 -14.27 -6.42
CA THR A 79 22.69 -13.15 -7.24
C THR A 79 22.68 -11.89 -6.41
N SER A 80 22.77 -10.74 -7.07
CA SER A 80 22.83 -9.42 -6.43
C SER A 80 21.83 -8.47 -7.07
N GLN A 81 21.37 -7.48 -6.31
CA GLN A 81 20.57 -6.38 -6.83
C GLN A 81 21.37 -5.52 -7.84
N THR A 82 22.71 -5.55 -7.80
CA THR A 82 23.53 -4.83 -8.79
C THR A 82 23.28 -5.31 -10.22
N VAL A 83 22.89 -6.58 -10.41
CA VAL A 83 22.46 -7.10 -11.71
C VAL A 83 21.16 -6.40 -12.17
N GLN A 84 20.22 -6.18 -11.24
CA GLN A 84 19.00 -5.42 -11.56
C GLN A 84 19.34 -3.96 -11.87
N MET A 85 20.24 -3.32 -11.10
CA MET A 85 20.69 -1.95 -11.36
C MET A 85 21.30 -1.81 -12.76
N ALA A 86 22.19 -2.74 -13.16
CA ALA A 86 22.80 -2.76 -14.48
C ALA A 86 21.73 -2.97 -15.58
N ASN A 87 20.78 -3.86 -15.37
CA ASN A 87 19.69 -4.07 -16.33
C ASN A 87 18.82 -2.82 -16.50
N MET A 88 18.55 -2.08 -15.42
CA MET A 88 17.76 -0.84 -15.48
C MET A 88 18.42 0.26 -16.35
N VAL A 89 19.73 0.26 -16.50
CA VAL A 89 20.44 1.24 -17.31
C VAL A 89 20.84 0.73 -18.70
N ASN A 90 20.73 -0.60 -18.92
CA ASN A 90 21.05 -1.27 -20.17
C ASN A 90 19.85 -1.49 -21.09
N PHE A 91 18.63 -1.59 -20.54
CA PHE A 91 17.46 -2.02 -21.30
C PHE A 91 16.33 -1.00 -21.20
N ASP A 92 15.66 -0.78 -22.32
CA ASP A 92 14.45 0.03 -22.39
C ASP A 92 13.26 -0.67 -21.67
N SER A 93 12.13 0.02 -21.58
CA SER A 93 10.91 -0.48 -20.97
C SER A 93 10.28 -1.70 -21.68
N TYR A 94 10.71 -1.99 -22.90
CA TYR A 94 10.26 -3.13 -23.72
C TYR A 94 11.25 -4.30 -23.69
N GLY A 95 12.38 -4.14 -22.97
CA GLY A 95 13.44 -5.16 -22.85
C GLY A 95 14.41 -5.18 -24.03
N GLY A 96 14.40 -4.13 -24.87
CA GLY A 96 15.41 -3.91 -25.90
C GLY A 96 16.70 -3.41 -25.26
N PHE A 97 17.87 -3.88 -25.78
CA PHE A 97 19.16 -3.37 -25.33
C PHE A 97 19.38 -1.96 -25.90
N ASP A 98 19.27 -0.96 -25.05
CA ASP A 98 19.44 0.45 -25.37
C ASP A 98 20.03 1.18 -24.16
N PRO A 99 21.35 1.04 -23.91
CA PRO A 99 21.97 1.55 -22.70
C PRO A 99 21.99 3.08 -22.68
N PHE A 100 21.61 3.65 -21.53
CA PHE A 100 21.77 5.09 -21.29
C PHE A 100 23.23 5.49 -21.38
N THR A 101 23.50 6.67 -21.94
CA THR A 101 24.87 7.17 -22.00
C THR A 101 25.38 7.57 -20.61
N GLU A 102 26.69 7.47 -20.39
CA GLU A 102 27.30 7.95 -19.14
C GLU A 102 27.02 9.44 -18.90
N ALA A 103 26.97 10.25 -19.95
CA ALA A 103 26.63 11.66 -19.84
C ALA A 103 25.22 11.88 -19.27
N ALA A 104 24.26 11.02 -19.62
CA ALA A 104 22.91 11.09 -19.07
C ALA A 104 22.90 10.74 -17.57
N LEU A 105 23.62 9.68 -17.15
CA LEU A 105 23.69 9.26 -15.74
C LEU A 105 24.46 10.23 -14.85
N ARG A 106 25.41 10.99 -15.41
CA ARG A 106 26.22 12.01 -14.71
C ARG A 106 25.63 13.41 -14.76
N SER A 107 24.52 13.60 -15.46
CA SER A 107 23.89 14.91 -15.59
C SER A 107 23.43 15.45 -14.24
N ASP A 108 23.55 16.75 -14.03
CA ASP A 108 23.09 17.43 -12.81
C ASP A 108 21.58 17.31 -12.59
N ASP A 109 20.81 16.99 -13.63
CA ASP A 109 19.37 16.77 -13.61
C ASP A 109 18.96 15.29 -13.78
N ALA A 110 19.89 14.35 -13.70
CA ALA A 110 19.64 12.92 -13.90
C ALA A 110 18.47 12.41 -13.04
N PHE A 111 18.40 12.79 -11.76
CA PHE A 111 17.33 12.38 -10.85
C PHE A 111 15.97 13.05 -11.12
N GLN A 112 15.91 14.10 -11.93
CA GLN A 112 14.69 14.77 -12.38
C GLN A 112 14.18 14.24 -13.72
N ASN A 113 15.01 13.47 -14.44
CA ASN A 113 14.61 12.85 -15.70
C ASN A 113 13.72 11.62 -15.41
N PRO A 114 12.43 11.62 -15.82
CA PRO A 114 11.51 10.53 -15.55
C PRO A 114 11.85 9.22 -16.28
N GLU A 115 12.70 9.26 -17.29
CA GLU A 115 13.16 8.07 -18.02
C GLU A 115 14.30 7.36 -17.30
N LEU A 116 15.04 8.06 -16.43
CA LEU A 116 16.19 7.51 -15.72
C LEU A 116 15.78 6.93 -14.36
N PRO A 117 16.00 5.63 -14.11
CA PRO A 117 15.66 5.01 -12.84
C PRO A 117 16.64 5.44 -11.74
N TRP A 118 16.13 5.99 -10.62
CA TRP A 118 16.96 6.44 -9.49
C TRP A 118 17.92 5.36 -8.98
N LEU A 119 17.46 4.11 -8.91
CA LEU A 119 18.29 3.00 -8.47
C LEU A 119 19.47 2.75 -9.41
N GLY A 120 19.26 2.90 -10.72
CA GLY A 120 20.32 2.79 -11.73
C GLY A 120 21.35 3.93 -11.60
N ILE A 121 20.88 5.18 -11.44
CA ILE A 121 21.75 6.35 -11.24
C ILE A 121 22.58 6.18 -9.96
N MET A 122 21.95 5.81 -8.84
CA MET A 122 22.68 5.59 -7.58
C MET A 122 23.67 4.43 -7.69
N GLY A 123 23.30 3.34 -8.39
CA GLY A 123 24.20 2.22 -8.64
C GLY A 123 25.43 2.63 -9.45
N TYR A 124 25.24 3.47 -10.47
CA TYR A 124 26.33 4.03 -11.26
C TYR A 124 27.22 4.95 -10.41
N ASN A 125 26.65 5.88 -9.67
CA ASN A 125 27.38 6.81 -8.79
C ASN A 125 28.15 6.09 -7.67
N ALA A 126 27.66 4.93 -7.25
CA ALA A 126 28.25 4.08 -6.20
C ALA A 126 29.25 3.04 -6.73
N HIS A 127 29.59 3.05 -8.03
CA HIS A 127 30.44 2.05 -8.66
C HIS A 127 29.92 0.61 -8.57
N LEU A 128 28.63 0.44 -8.31
CA LEU A 128 27.94 -0.88 -8.32
C LEU A 128 27.49 -1.29 -9.72
N VAL A 129 27.50 -0.32 -10.65
CA VAL A 129 27.24 -0.46 -12.08
C VAL A 129 28.34 0.29 -12.82
N ASN A 130 29.11 -0.43 -13.62
CA ASN A 130 30.29 0.11 -14.26
C ASN A 130 30.18 0.05 -15.78
N PRO A 131 30.63 1.10 -16.52
CA PRO A 131 30.62 1.10 -17.97
C PRO A 131 31.59 0.06 -18.54
N VAL A 132 31.19 -0.58 -19.63
CA VAL A 132 32.02 -1.55 -20.38
C VAL A 132 32.30 -0.97 -21.74
N TYR A 133 33.54 -1.09 -22.16
CA TYR A 133 34.01 -0.66 -23.45
C TYR A 133 34.62 -1.84 -24.21
N GLY A 134 34.36 -1.89 -25.51
CA GLY A 134 34.92 -2.90 -26.40
C GLY A 134 36.40 -2.62 -26.76
N GLU A 135 36.94 -3.46 -27.60
CA GLU A 135 38.30 -3.31 -28.09
C GLU A 135 38.43 -2.12 -29.07
N VAL A 136 39.52 -1.38 -28.97
CA VAL A 136 39.85 -0.32 -29.93
C VAL A 136 40.11 -0.94 -31.31
N ASP A 137 39.57 -0.34 -32.38
CA ASP A 137 39.81 -0.76 -33.74
C ASP A 137 41.31 -0.81 -34.07
N PRO A 138 41.87 -1.97 -34.41
CA PRO A 138 43.30 -2.08 -34.73
C PRO A 138 43.73 -1.22 -35.91
N ASP A 139 42.81 -0.90 -36.83
CA ASP A 139 43.05 -0.07 -38.02
C ASP A 139 42.93 1.43 -37.68
N ASN A 140 42.38 1.81 -36.51
CA ASN A 140 42.28 3.16 -36.00
C ASN A 140 42.60 3.23 -34.47
N PRO A 141 43.88 3.09 -34.11
CA PRO A 141 44.29 2.99 -32.70
C PRO A 141 44.07 4.27 -31.86
N ASP A 142 43.79 5.39 -32.51
CA ASP A 142 43.46 6.67 -31.86
C ASP A 142 41.96 6.86 -31.64
N ALA A 143 41.11 5.91 -32.06
CA ALA A 143 39.67 5.96 -31.82
C ALA A 143 39.36 5.60 -30.35
N GLU A 144 38.33 6.22 -29.79
CA GLU A 144 37.80 5.81 -28.51
C GLU A 144 37.17 4.41 -28.61
N PRO A 145 37.37 3.53 -27.61
CA PRO A 145 36.74 2.21 -27.61
C PRO A 145 35.22 2.35 -27.63
N PRO A 146 34.50 1.48 -28.37
CA PRO A 146 33.05 1.54 -28.44
C PRO A 146 32.44 1.22 -27.08
N PHE A 147 31.46 2.01 -26.67
CA PHE A 147 30.68 1.75 -25.44
C PHE A 147 29.74 0.56 -25.66
N GLU A 148 29.81 -0.45 -24.79
CA GLU A 148 29.05 -1.71 -24.88
C GLU A 148 27.94 -1.84 -23.82
N GLY A 149 27.78 -0.82 -22.95
CA GLY A 149 26.78 -0.82 -21.89
C GLY A 149 27.39 -0.88 -20.49
N TYR A 150 26.69 -1.51 -19.56
CA TYR A 150 27.08 -1.56 -18.16
C TYR A 150 27.12 -2.98 -17.63
N GLU A 151 28.10 -3.26 -16.76
CA GLU A 151 28.18 -4.50 -15.99
C GLU A 151 27.91 -4.25 -14.50
N PRO A 152 27.34 -5.24 -13.75
CA PRO A 152 27.18 -5.14 -12.32
C PRO A 152 28.51 -5.36 -11.59
N TYR A 153 28.64 -4.79 -10.39
CA TYR A 153 29.76 -5.07 -9.49
C TYR A 153 29.86 -6.55 -9.12
N PHE A 154 28.71 -7.23 -8.99
CA PHE A 154 28.62 -8.68 -8.72
C PHE A 154 29.23 -9.49 -9.86
N ARG A 155 30.12 -10.42 -9.50
CA ARG A 155 30.83 -11.28 -10.46
C ARG A 155 30.30 -12.72 -10.40
N ALA A 156 30.39 -13.40 -11.53
CA ALA A 156 30.02 -14.81 -11.61
C ALA A 156 30.92 -15.65 -10.66
N GLY A 157 30.27 -16.37 -9.74
CA GLY A 157 30.93 -17.20 -8.71
C GLY A 157 31.04 -16.53 -7.34
N ASP A 158 30.69 -15.26 -7.20
CA ASP A 158 30.60 -14.59 -5.92
C ASP A 158 29.39 -15.10 -5.12
N ALA A 159 29.46 -15.00 -3.81
CA ALA A 159 28.34 -15.12 -2.89
C ALA A 159 27.99 -13.74 -2.33
N VAL A 160 26.71 -13.52 -2.10
CA VAL A 160 26.19 -12.26 -1.55
C VAL A 160 25.41 -12.54 -0.28
N SER A 161 25.87 -11.97 0.83
CA SER A 161 25.11 -11.93 2.07
C SER A 161 24.12 -10.77 1.97
N GLN A 162 22.83 -11.10 1.89
CA GLN A 162 21.75 -10.11 1.77
C GLN A 162 20.98 -10.01 3.07
N SER A 163 20.62 -8.80 3.45
CA SER A 163 19.66 -8.56 4.53
C SER A 163 18.69 -7.44 4.17
N TYR A 164 17.44 -7.61 4.56
CA TYR A 164 16.40 -6.61 4.40
C TYR A 164 15.69 -6.40 5.73
N ARG A 165 15.64 -5.14 6.16
CA ARG A 165 14.87 -4.70 7.32
C ARG A 165 13.85 -3.67 6.87
N SER A 166 12.60 -3.80 7.35
CA SER A 166 11.60 -2.75 7.20
C SER A 166 10.79 -2.54 8.46
N LYS A 167 10.35 -1.31 8.63
CA LYS A 167 9.40 -0.90 9.66
C LYS A 167 8.29 -0.13 8.98
N GLU A 168 7.07 -0.61 9.17
CA GLU A 168 5.86 0.02 8.65
C GLU A 168 5.01 0.52 9.81
N SER A 169 4.32 1.64 9.60
CA SER A 169 3.40 2.25 10.57
C SER A 169 2.26 2.99 9.88
N GLY A 170 1.27 3.42 10.69
CA GLY A 170 0.10 4.11 10.19
C GLY A 170 -1.15 3.26 10.07
N GLY A 171 -2.13 3.76 9.32
CA GLY A 171 -3.40 3.06 9.18
C GLY A 171 -4.39 3.77 8.26
N ILE A 172 -5.55 3.14 8.11
CA ILE A 172 -6.73 3.74 7.49
C ILE A 172 -7.78 3.92 8.56
N HIS A 173 -8.22 5.15 8.74
CA HIS A 173 -9.23 5.56 9.72
C HIS A 173 -10.51 5.98 9.00
N SER A 174 -11.67 5.56 9.52
CA SER A 174 -12.99 5.91 9.01
C SER A 174 -13.75 6.72 10.04
N PHE A 175 -14.39 7.78 9.60
CA PHE A 175 -15.30 8.63 10.36
C PHE A 175 -16.66 8.58 9.66
N ASP A 176 -17.60 7.85 10.24
CA ASP A 176 -18.91 7.61 9.62
C ASP A 176 -19.98 8.50 10.28
N LEU A 177 -20.65 9.33 9.49
CA LEU A 177 -21.86 10.06 9.87
C LEU A 177 -23.08 9.25 9.41
N ASN A 178 -23.94 8.88 10.34
CA ASN A 178 -25.03 7.94 10.11
C ASN A 178 -26.37 8.59 10.41
N GLY A 179 -27.33 8.42 9.52
CA GLY A 179 -28.73 8.73 9.73
C GLY A 179 -29.62 7.53 9.43
N ALA A 180 -30.65 7.29 10.25
CA ALA A 180 -31.58 6.22 9.98
C ALA A 180 -32.98 6.52 10.49
N LEU A 181 -33.99 5.98 9.79
CA LEU A 181 -35.42 6.11 10.09
C LEU A 181 -36.02 4.72 10.30
N ASN A 182 -36.91 4.62 11.26
CA ASN A 182 -37.67 3.42 11.59
C ASN A 182 -39.15 3.67 11.33
N PHE A 183 -39.71 2.94 10.38
CA PHE A 183 -41.13 2.99 10.04
C PHE A 183 -41.86 1.76 10.54
N TYR A 184 -42.87 1.96 11.35
CA TYR A 184 -43.77 0.92 11.89
C TYR A 184 -43.05 -0.18 12.68
N ASP A 185 -41.79 0.00 13.11
CA ASP A 185 -40.92 -1.06 13.67
C ASP A 185 -40.73 -2.26 12.72
N ARG A 186 -40.95 -2.05 11.43
CA ARG A 186 -40.89 -3.09 10.39
C ARG A 186 -39.96 -2.74 9.24
N PHE A 187 -39.92 -1.49 8.83
CA PHE A 187 -39.06 -1.02 7.73
C PHE A 187 -38.10 0.03 8.26
N TYR A 188 -36.83 -0.23 8.01
CA TYR A 188 -35.75 0.65 8.44
C TYR A 188 -34.94 1.05 7.21
N VAL A 189 -34.67 2.33 7.06
CA VAL A 189 -33.77 2.87 6.03
C VAL A 189 -32.67 3.65 6.73
N GLY A 190 -31.45 3.50 6.24
CA GLY A 190 -30.29 4.21 6.79
C GLY A 190 -29.30 4.60 5.72
N ALA A 191 -28.69 5.75 5.93
CA ALA A 191 -27.63 6.26 5.09
C ALA A 191 -26.39 6.59 5.93
N THR A 192 -25.22 6.46 5.34
CA THR A 192 -23.94 6.79 5.96
C THR A 192 -23.08 7.56 4.98
N LEU A 193 -22.51 8.68 5.43
CA LEU A 193 -21.41 9.36 4.78
C LEU A 193 -20.12 8.91 5.49
N GLY A 194 -19.25 8.22 4.76
CA GLY A 194 -17.95 7.78 5.24
C GLY A 194 -16.85 8.74 4.81
N LEU A 195 -16.08 9.21 5.75
CA LEU A 195 -14.88 10.01 5.53
C LEU A 195 -13.68 9.19 5.97
N TYR A 196 -12.61 9.20 5.18
CA TYR A 196 -11.43 8.37 5.42
C TYR A 196 -10.19 9.23 5.53
N SER A 197 -9.29 8.85 6.43
CA SER A 197 -7.92 9.34 6.50
C SER A 197 -6.98 8.15 6.32
N VAL A 198 -6.00 8.32 5.46
CA VAL A 198 -4.96 7.33 5.16
C VAL A 198 -3.63 7.93 5.53
N ASN A 199 -2.84 7.20 6.30
CA ASN A 199 -1.43 7.48 6.52
C ASN A 199 -0.66 6.16 6.52
N TYR A 200 0.46 6.14 5.84
CA TYR A 200 1.35 4.99 5.74
C TYR A 200 2.78 5.48 5.70
N ASP A 201 3.61 4.94 6.57
CA ASP A 201 5.03 5.22 6.64
C ASP A 201 5.80 3.91 6.57
N ARG A 202 6.83 3.84 5.74
CA ARG A 202 7.77 2.73 5.68
C ARG A 202 9.19 3.24 5.61
N THR A 203 10.01 2.82 6.56
CA THR A 203 11.47 2.91 6.50
C THR A 203 12.03 1.53 6.20
N SER A 204 12.91 1.41 5.24
CA SER A 204 13.55 0.14 4.91
C SER A 204 15.03 0.31 4.61
N GLU A 205 15.81 -0.72 4.95
CA GLU A 205 17.23 -0.85 4.63
C GLU A 205 17.48 -2.22 4.01
N TYR A 206 18.15 -2.23 2.88
CA TYR A 206 18.62 -3.41 2.19
C TYR A 206 20.14 -3.37 2.12
N ASN A 207 20.80 -4.46 2.53
CA ASN A 207 22.25 -4.55 2.55
C ASN A 207 22.70 -5.74 1.71
N GLU A 208 23.80 -5.56 1.00
CA GLU A 208 24.57 -6.62 0.37
C GLU A 208 26.03 -6.52 0.78
N ASP A 209 26.61 -7.66 1.19
CA ASP A 209 28.05 -7.85 1.41
C ASP A 209 28.54 -8.93 0.45
N PHE A 210 29.55 -8.60 -0.36
CA PHE A 210 30.09 -9.45 -1.40
C PHE A 210 31.24 -10.30 -0.87
N THR A 211 31.26 -11.57 -1.25
CA THR A 211 32.33 -12.51 -0.92
C THR A 211 32.75 -13.24 -2.20
N ASP A 212 34.02 -13.20 -2.52
CA ASP A 212 34.57 -13.88 -3.69
C ASP A 212 34.53 -15.42 -3.53
N LYS A 213 34.85 -16.13 -4.61
CA LYS A 213 34.93 -17.61 -4.64
C LYS A 213 35.93 -18.21 -3.65
N ASP A 214 36.90 -17.43 -3.18
CA ASP A 214 37.94 -17.83 -2.26
C ASP A 214 37.56 -17.53 -0.79
N GLY A 215 36.39 -16.91 -0.58
CA GLY A 215 35.80 -16.58 0.72
C GLY A 215 36.27 -15.23 1.29
N ASN A 216 36.94 -14.37 0.48
CA ASN A 216 37.33 -13.05 0.90
C ASN A 216 36.20 -12.04 0.66
N GLY A 217 35.91 -11.20 1.63
CA GLY A 217 35.03 -10.06 1.47
C GLY A 217 35.67 -9.00 0.57
N HIS A 218 34.86 -8.46 -0.37
CA HIS A 218 35.31 -7.39 -1.26
C HIS A 218 34.33 -6.22 -1.34
N GLY A 219 33.74 -5.88 -0.20
CA GLY A 219 32.88 -4.73 -0.03
C GLY A 219 31.41 -5.02 0.01
N GLY A 220 30.63 -3.96 0.08
CA GLY A 220 29.18 -4.04 0.20
C GLY A 220 28.50 -2.69 0.06
N TYR A 221 27.19 -2.69 0.19
CA TYR A 221 26.39 -1.46 0.20
C TYR A 221 25.13 -1.60 1.03
N THR A 222 24.59 -0.45 1.42
CA THR A 222 23.29 -0.30 2.08
C THR A 222 22.42 0.63 1.24
N LEU A 223 21.27 0.16 0.79
CA LEU A 223 20.21 0.95 0.17
C LEU A 223 19.13 1.25 1.21
N GLY A 224 18.99 2.52 1.61
CA GLY A 224 17.91 2.99 2.47
C GLY A 224 16.79 3.64 1.65
N ASN A 225 15.55 3.44 2.09
CA ASN A 225 14.39 4.06 1.48
C ASN A 225 13.35 4.40 2.55
N ASP A 226 12.88 5.64 2.54
CA ASP A 226 11.72 6.09 3.28
C ASP A 226 10.59 6.39 2.30
N PHE A 227 9.41 5.88 2.60
CA PHE A 227 8.23 5.98 1.75
C PHE A 227 7.00 6.32 2.59
N TRP A 228 6.25 7.34 2.17
CA TRP A 228 5.05 7.83 2.85
C TRP A 228 3.89 7.90 1.88
N VAL A 229 2.70 7.55 2.38
CA VAL A 229 1.44 7.79 1.67
C VAL A 229 0.46 8.46 2.61
N ASP A 230 0.02 9.65 2.26
CA ASP A 230 -1.00 10.40 2.98
C ASP A 230 -2.20 10.63 2.07
N GLY A 231 -3.38 10.73 2.68
CA GLY A 231 -4.55 11.11 1.91
C GLY A 231 -5.87 10.97 2.62
N SER A 232 -6.90 11.26 1.88
CA SER A 232 -8.29 11.20 2.35
C SER A 232 -9.20 10.53 1.33
N GLY A 233 -10.35 10.09 1.80
CA GLY A 233 -11.35 9.48 0.94
C GLY A 233 -12.77 9.73 1.42
N VAL A 234 -13.73 9.53 0.53
CA VAL A 234 -15.15 9.69 0.83
C VAL A 234 -15.96 8.59 0.14
N ASP A 235 -16.96 8.07 0.83
CA ASP A 235 -17.97 7.19 0.26
C ASP A 235 -19.37 7.47 0.83
N PHE A 236 -20.37 6.86 0.21
CA PHE A 236 -21.74 6.89 0.66
C PHE A 236 -22.31 5.47 0.70
N LYS A 237 -23.09 5.17 1.77
CA LYS A 237 -23.69 3.85 1.98
C LYS A 237 -25.19 4.02 2.20
N LEU A 238 -25.99 3.20 1.56
CA LEU A 238 -27.44 3.16 1.73
C LEU A 238 -27.85 1.74 2.11
N GLY A 239 -28.69 1.60 3.13
CA GLY A 239 -29.13 0.29 3.60
C GLY A 239 -30.59 0.26 4.01
N PHE A 240 -31.19 -0.92 3.84
CA PHE A 240 -32.57 -1.20 4.19
C PHE A 240 -32.63 -2.46 5.03
N ILE A 241 -33.55 -2.47 6.01
CA ILE A 241 -33.90 -3.67 6.77
C ILE A 241 -35.43 -3.77 6.79
N LEU A 242 -35.95 -4.96 6.49
CA LEU A 242 -37.38 -5.28 6.52
C LEU A 242 -37.61 -6.43 7.50
N ARG A 243 -38.58 -6.27 8.37
CA ARG A 243 -39.19 -7.31 9.19
C ARG A 243 -40.53 -7.70 8.57
N PRO A 244 -40.58 -8.77 7.73
CA PRO A 244 -41.76 -9.06 6.92
C PRO A 244 -42.98 -9.53 7.72
N PHE A 245 -42.72 -10.18 8.88
CA PHE A 245 -43.77 -10.78 9.71
C PHE A 245 -43.83 -10.11 11.08
N GLU A 246 -45.01 -9.68 11.52
CA GLU A 246 -45.20 -9.03 12.84
C GLU A 246 -44.92 -9.96 14.00
N SER A 247 -45.33 -11.22 13.87
CA SER A 247 -45.16 -12.27 14.91
C SER A 247 -43.78 -12.88 14.94
N SER A 248 -42.88 -12.53 13.99
CA SER A 248 -41.56 -13.13 13.88
C SER A 248 -40.46 -12.09 14.08
N SER A 249 -39.35 -12.50 14.69
CA SER A 249 -38.13 -11.71 14.78
C SER A 249 -37.30 -11.73 13.47
N PHE A 250 -37.74 -12.46 12.45
CA PHE A 250 -37.03 -12.58 11.17
C PHE A 250 -36.89 -11.23 10.49
N ARG A 251 -35.68 -10.96 10.00
CA ARG A 251 -35.31 -9.74 9.28
C ARG A 251 -34.50 -10.08 8.06
N ILE A 252 -34.73 -9.32 6.97
CA ILE A 252 -33.91 -9.32 5.78
C ILE A 252 -33.34 -7.92 5.59
N GLY A 253 -32.13 -7.83 5.08
CA GLY A 253 -31.47 -6.56 4.84
C GLY A 253 -30.76 -6.56 3.49
N ALA A 254 -30.64 -5.37 2.91
CA ALA A 254 -29.81 -5.11 1.76
C ALA A 254 -29.09 -3.78 1.95
N ALA A 255 -27.87 -3.69 1.44
CA ALA A 255 -27.13 -2.44 1.42
C ALA A 255 -26.28 -2.31 0.15
N VAL A 256 -26.08 -1.08 -0.26
CA VAL A 256 -25.18 -0.71 -1.34
C VAL A 256 -24.20 0.34 -0.83
N HIS A 257 -22.93 0.14 -1.16
CA HIS A 257 -21.87 1.09 -0.89
C HIS A 257 -21.33 1.60 -2.22
N THR A 258 -21.26 2.91 -2.38
CA THR A 258 -20.58 3.51 -3.52
C THR A 258 -19.09 3.16 -3.50
N PRO A 259 -18.38 3.37 -4.60
CA PRO A 259 -16.93 3.48 -4.55
C PRO A 259 -16.48 4.46 -3.46
N THR A 260 -15.36 4.15 -2.82
CA THR A 260 -14.63 5.14 -2.03
C THR A 260 -13.70 5.87 -2.98
N PHE A 261 -13.81 7.19 -3.00
CA PHE A 261 -12.97 8.08 -3.80
C PHE A 261 -11.84 8.58 -2.91
N PHE A 262 -10.65 8.02 -3.10
CA PHE A 262 -9.44 8.46 -2.42
C PHE A 262 -8.66 9.46 -3.27
N SER A 263 -8.10 10.48 -2.61
CA SER A 263 -7.02 11.32 -3.12
C SER A 263 -5.79 11.05 -2.27
N LEU A 264 -4.74 10.55 -2.87
CA LEU A 264 -3.54 10.06 -2.21
C LEU A 264 -2.32 10.78 -2.78
N LYS A 265 -1.38 11.05 -1.89
CA LYS A 265 -0.07 11.61 -2.20
C LYS A 265 0.98 10.69 -1.60
N GLU A 266 1.88 10.22 -2.43
CA GLU A 266 3.05 9.48 -1.99
C GLU A 266 4.32 10.31 -2.13
N ARG A 267 5.25 10.08 -1.22
CA ARG A 267 6.58 10.68 -1.22
C ARG A 267 7.60 9.60 -0.92
N ASN A 268 8.77 9.72 -1.51
CA ASN A 268 9.85 8.81 -1.22
C ASN A 268 11.20 9.54 -1.23
N THR A 269 12.08 9.10 -0.34
CA THR A 269 13.51 9.41 -0.39
C THR A 269 14.31 8.13 -0.43
N ALA A 270 15.52 8.22 -0.94
CA ALA A 270 16.44 7.08 -0.97
C ALA A 270 17.87 7.55 -0.71
N TYR A 271 18.69 6.63 -0.22
CA TYR A 271 20.14 6.79 -0.21
C TYR A 271 20.81 5.44 -0.47
N LEU A 272 21.98 5.48 -1.04
CA LEU A 272 22.85 4.32 -1.20
C LEU A 272 24.20 4.64 -0.61
N ARG A 273 24.59 3.94 0.47
CA ARG A 273 25.91 3.98 1.07
C ARG A 273 26.69 2.77 0.59
N PHE A 274 27.87 2.99 0.09
CA PHE A 274 28.74 1.92 -0.40
C PHE A 274 30.10 1.95 0.30
N ASP A 275 30.69 0.78 0.45
CA ASP A 275 32.01 0.52 1.01
C ASP A 275 32.64 -0.64 0.24
N LEU A 276 33.25 -0.31 -0.89
CA LEU A 276 33.82 -1.27 -1.83
C LEU A 276 35.35 -1.40 -1.67
N SER A 277 35.98 -0.36 -1.15
CA SER A 277 37.41 -0.31 -0.82
C SER A 277 37.71 0.92 0.04
N GLU A 278 38.95 1.07 0.52
CA GLU A 278 39.38 2.26 1.28
C GLU A 278 39.22 3.56 0.50
N GLU A 279 39.26 3.51 -0.86
CA GLU A 279 39.12 4.66 -1.76
C GLU A 279 37.69 4.84 -2.25
N LEU A 280 36.90 3.76 -2.29
CA LEU A 280 35.51 3.73 -2.78
C LEU A 280 34.56 3.50 -1.61
N ASN A 281 34.38 4.54 -0.80
CA ASN A 281 33.53 4.53 0.39
C ASN A 281 32.85 5.90 0.51
N ASP A 282 31.55 5.97 0.20
CA ASP A 282 30.78 7.21 0.22
C ASP A 282 29.26 6.90 0.27
N ILE A 283 28.44 7.95 0.18
CA ILE A 283 27.00 7.91 0.12
C ILE A 283 26.49 8.72 -1.08
N THR A 284 25.58 8.12 -1.87
CA THR A 284 24.86 8.81 -2.93
C THR A 284 23.37 8.84 -2.62
N ARG A 285 22.69 9.89 -3.06
CA ARG A 285 21.24 10.08 -2.89
C ARG A 285 20.69 10.93 -4.02
N PRO A 286 19.38 10.90 -4.29
CA PRO A 286 18.78 11.80 -5.27
C PRO A 286 18.99 13.27 -4.89
N TYR A 287 19.37 14.10 -5.89
CA TYR A 287 19.58 15.53 -5.72
C TYR A 287 19.05 16.30 -6.96
N ASP A 288 18.74 17.58 -6.76
CA ASP A 288 18.38 18.49 -7.84
C ASP A 288 19.65 19.07 -8.54
N ALA A 289 19.46 19.82 -9.61
CA ALA A 289 20.55 20.48 -10.36
C ALA A 289 21.38 21.48 -9.51
N ARG A 290 20.96 21.82 -8.30
CA ARG A 290 21.69 22.66 -7.35
C ARG A 290 22.43 21.85 -6.29
N GLY A 291 22.31 20.52 -6.32
CA GLY A 291 22.91 19.60 -5.36
C GLY A 291 22.14 19.48 -4.04
N ASN A 292 20.87 19.93 -3.97
CA ASN A 292 20.04 19.71 -2.79
C ASN A 292 19.40 18.33 -2.85
N ASP A 293 19.29 17.66 -1.71
CA ASP A 293 18.54 16.41 -1.59
C ASP A 293 17.11 16.61 -2.12
N THR A 294 16.61 15.65 -2.90
CA THR A 294 15.28 15.70 -3.50
C THR A 294 14.43 14.50 -3.09
N GLU A 295 13.12 14.72 -3.08
CA GLU A 295 12.11 13.70 -2.81
C GLU A 295 11.36 13.39 -4.11
N GLY A 296 11.07 12.12 -4.34
CA GLY A 296 10.06 11.74 -5.32
C GLY A 296 8.68 12.01 -4.74
N GLU A 297 7.83 12.67 -5.50
CA GLU A 297 6.46 12.99 -5.11
C GLU A 297 5.49 12.58 -6.22
N TYR A 298 4.40 11.93 -5.86
CA TYR A 298 3.40 11.50 -6.81
C TYR A 298 1.99 11.59 -6.21
N GLU A 299 1.09 12.25 -6.92
CA GLU A 299 -0.31 12.38 -6.53
C GLU A 299 -1.21 11.55 -7.45
N TYR A 300 -2.16 10.84 -6.88
CA TYR A 300 -3.11 10.04 -7.64
C TYR A 300 -4.44 9.88 -6.91
N LYS A 301 -5.45 9.49 -7.68
CA LYS A 301 -6.78 9.15 -7.17
C LYS A 301 -7.00 7.64 -7.28
N LEU A 302 -7.47 7.02 -6.19
CA LEU A 302 -7.87 5.63 -6.17
C LEU A 302 -9.38 5.52 -5.98
N VAL A 303 -10.07 4.92 -6.94
CA VAL A 303 -11.51 4.67 -6.88
C VAL A 303 -11.75 3.19 -6.63
N THR A 304 -12.32 2.85 -5.47
CA THR A 304 -12.63 1.45 -5.13
C THR A 304 -13.90 0.98 -5.84
N PRO A 305 -14.14 -0.34 -5.96
CA PRO A 305 -15.37 -0.85 -6.56
C PRO A 305 -16.60 -0.65 -5.66
N TRP A 306 -17.78 -0.73 -6.25
CA TRP A 306 -19.04 -0.87 -5.55
C TRP A 306 -19.07 -2.14 -4.70
N LYS A 307 -19.83 -2.09 -3.56
CA LYS A 307 -20.11 -3.25 -2.73
C LYS A 307 -21.61 -3.41 -2.55
N PHE A 308 -22.07 -4.63 -2.64
CA PHE A 308 -23.48 -5.01 -2.47
C PHE A 308 -23.58 -6.04 -1.36
N ASN A 309 -24.45 -5.79 -0.38
CA ASN A 309 -24.67 -6.66 0.76
C ASN A 309 -26.11 -7.12 0.79
N ALA A 310 -26.32 -8.40 1.08
CA ALA A 310 -27.61 -8.99 1.41
C ALA A 310 -27.47 -9.74 2.75
N SER A 311 -28.45 -9.61 3.63
CA SER A 311 -28.39 -10.23 4.96
C SER A 311 -29.74 -10.76 5.40
N MET A 312 -29.71 -11.76 6.29
CA MET A 312 -30.87 -12.23 7.02
C MET A 312 -30.50 -12.48 8.48
N GLY A 313 -31.44 -12.25 9.37
CA GLY A 313 -31.25 -12.44 10.79
C GLY A 313 -32.52 -12.95 11.45
N TYR A 314 -32.33 -13.76 12.48
CA TYR A 314 -33.39 -14.30 13.27
C TYR A 314 -33.01 -14.32 14.75
N THR A 315 -33.95 -13.92 15.63
CA THR A 315 -33.72 -13.94 17.07
C THR A 315 -34.65 -14.95 17.72
N ILE A 316 -34.12 -15.86 18.55
CA ILE A 316 -34.88 -16.87 19.27
C ILE A 316 -34.97 -16.44 20.76
N GLY A 317 -36.17 -16.02 21.15
CA GLY A 317 -36.38 -15.46 22.49
C GLY A 317 -35.50 -14.21 22.71
N SER A 318 -34.93 -14.09 23.89
CA SER A 318 -33.98 -13.02 24.27
C SER A 318 -32.51 -13.49 24.31
N SER A 319 -32.25 -14.76 23.98
CA SER A 319 -30.96 -15.40 24.30
C SER A 319 -30.11 -15.74 23.10
N VAL A 320 -30.70 -15.96 21.92
CA VAL A 320 -29.95 -16.36 20.73
C VAL A 320 -30.29 -15.44 19.52
N ALA A 321 -29.27 -14.91 18.87
CA ALA A 321 -29.39 -14.19 17.62
C ALA A 321 -28.56 -14.88 16.54
N LEU A 322 -29.19 -15.22 15.43
CA LEU A 322 -28.54 -15.82 14.26
C LEU A 322 -28.49 -14.82 13.14
N GLY A 323 -27.38 -14.78 12.42
CA GLY A 323 -27.22 -13.89 11.27
C GLY A 323 -26.40 -14.50 10.15
N VAL A 324 -26.80 -14.20 8.93
CA VAL A 324 -26.03 -14.52 7.71
C VAL A 324 -25.96 -13.27 6.85
N GLU A 325 -24.79 -12.95 6.35
CA GLU A 325 -24.53 -11.83 5.45
C GLU A 325 -23.70 -12.32 4.26
N TYR A 326 -24.10 -11.90 3.08
CA TYR A 326 -23.36 -12.06 1.85
C TYR A 326 -22.97 -10.71 1.28
N GLU A 327 -21.69 -10.55 0.96
CA GLU A 327 -21.15 -9.34 0.33
C GLU A 327 -20.50 -9.68 -1.01
N TYR A 328 -20.80 -8.88 -2.02
CA TYR A 328 -20.18 -8.95 -3.34
C TYR A 328 -19.47 -7.66 -3.68
N SER A 329 -18.25 -7.76 -4.23
CA SER A 329 -17.49 -6.63 -4.76
C SER A 329 -16.60 -7.08 -5.92
N ASP A 330 -16.74 -6.43 -7.07
CA ASP A 330 -15.89 -6.71 -8.23
C ASP A 330 -14.64 -5.84 -8.20
N ARG A 331 -13.55 -6.40 -7.67
CA ARG A 331 -12.28 -5.67 -7.52
C ARG A 331 -11.61 -5.32 -8.85
N THR A 332 -11.99 -5.96 -9.96
CA THR A 332 -11.49 -5.60 -11.30
C THR A 332 -11.96 -4.20 -11.75
N LYS A 333 -12.93 -3.62 -11.05
CA LYS A 333 -13.48 -2.28 -11.33
C LYS A 333 -12.82 -1.16 -10.53
N ALA A 334 -11.83 -1.46 -9.71
CA ALA A 334 -11.04 -0.41 -9.08
C ALA A 334 -10.22 0.32 -10.15
N LYS A 335 -9.99 1.63 -9.95
CA LYS A 335 -9.32 2.48 -10.91
C LYS A 335 -8.29 3.36 -10.22
N MET A 336 -7.11 3.45 -10.82
CA MET A 336 -6.14 4.49 -10.50
C MET A 336 -6.19 5.58 -11.57
N LYS A 337 -6.15 6.82 -11.13
CA LYS A 337 -6.25 7.99 -11.97
C LYS A 337 -5.22 9.03 -11.56
N ASP A 338 -4.79 9.83 -12.50
CA ASP A 338 -3.99 11.01 -12.21
C ASP A 338 -4.84 12.11 -11.48
N PRO A 339 -4.22 13.22 -11.04
CA PRO A 339 -4.93 14.34 -10.41
C PRO A 339 -6.01 14.95 -11.31
N ASP A 340 -5.86 14.91 -12.62
CA ASP A 340 -6.81 15.45 -13.60
C ASP A 340 -7.98 14.50 -13.88
N GLY A 341 -7.87 13.21 -13.50
CA GLY A 341 -8.92 12.20 -13.60
C GLY A 341 -8.78 11.23 -14.76
N TYR A 342 -7.68 11.25 -15.51
CA TYR A 342 -7.36 10.27 -16.54
C TYR A 342 -6.93 8.95 -15.90
N GLU A 343 -7.30 7.83 -16.52
CA GLU A 343 -6.93 6.50 -16.02
C GLU A 343 -5.43 6.24 -16.25
N LEU A 344 -4.74 5.81 -15.20
CA LEU A 344 -3.34 5.41 -15.25
C LEU A 344 -3.20 3.95 -15.73
N GLY A 345 -2.03 3.59 -16.27
CA GLY A 345 -1.72 2.23 -16.75
C GLY A 345 -1.96 1.14 -15.70
N GLN A 346 -1.71 1.43 -14.43
CA GLN A 346 -2.01 0.54 -13.29
C GLN A 346 -3.48 0.09 -13.22
N THR A 347 -4.41 0.82 -13.83
CA THR A 347 -5.82 0.39 -13.94
C THR A 347 -5.95 -0.88 -14.78
N GLU A 348 -5.17 -1.04 -15.83
CA GLU A 348 -5.16 -2.25 -16.65
C GLU A 348 -4.54 -3.44 -15.89
N ASP A 349 -3.49 -3.20 -15.09
CA ASP A 349 -2.91 -4.21 -14.20
C ASP A 349 -3.91 -4.69 -13.16
N ILE A 350 -4.69 -3.78 -12.58
CA ILE A 350 -5.78 -4.11 -11.65
C ILE A 350 -6.80 -5.03 -12.33
N LYS A 351 -7.22 -4.72 -13.56
CA LYS A 351 -8.17 -5.55 -14.32
C LYS A 351 -7.62 -6.93 -14.61
N ALA A 352 -6.33 -7.04 -14.91
CA ALA A 352 -5.66 -8.30 -15.24
C ALA A 352 -5.43 -9.19 -14.02
N MET A 353 -5.06 -8.61 -12.87
CA MET A 353 -4.63 -9.35 -11.68
C MET A 353 -5.75 -9.58 -10.67
N MET A 354 -6.73 -8.69 -10.56
CA MET A 354 -7.77 -8.78 -9.54
C MET A 354 -8.93 -9.68 -9.99
N LYS A 355 -9.71 -10.13 -9.01
CA LYS A 355 -10.91 -10.96 -9.23
C LYS A 355 -12.09 -10.40 -8.41
N PRO A 356 -13.33 -10.68 -8.82
CA PRO A 356 -14.50 -10.47 -7.97
C PRO A 356 -14.36 -11.22 -6.64
N VAL A 357 -14.84 -10.60 -5.57
CA VAL A 357 -14.79 -11.16 -4.22
C VAL A 357 -16.20 -11.38 -3.69
N HIS A 358 -16.40 -12.58 -3.17
CA HIS A 358 -17.60 -13.01 -2.49
C HIS A 358 -17.27 -13.29 -1.03
N THR A 359 -17.95 -12.64 -0.10
CA THR A 359 -17.74 -12.83 1.34
C THR A 359 -19.02 -13.31 1.98
N LEU A 360 -18.97 -14.45 2.67
CA LEU A 360 -20.05 -14.97 3.47
C LEU A 360 -19.67 -14.85 4.95
N ARG A 361 -20.52 -14.19 5.74
CA ARG A 361 -20.37 -14.07 7.19
C ARG A 361 -21.55 -14.77 7.86
N VAL A 362 -21.27 -15.59 8.85
CA VAL A 362 -22.27 -16.28 9.67
C VAL A 362 -21.94 -15.99 11.13
N GLY A 363 -22.97 -15.68 11.92
CA GLY A 363 -22.84 -15.38 13.35
C GLY A 363 -23.99 -15.98 14.16
N ALA A 364 -23.68 -16.34 15.39
CA ALA A 364 -24.63 -16.84 16.38
C ALA A 364 -24.32 -16.25 17.76
#